data_b20df556e2b6eacbc50f5f757bb9552f
#
_entry.id   b20df556e2b6eacbc50f5f757bb9552f
#
_cell.length_a   1.000
_cell.length_b   1.000
_cell.length_c   1.000
_cell.angle_alpha   90.00
_cell.angle_beta   90.00
_cell.angle_gamma   90.00
#
_symmetry.space_group_name_H-M   'P 1'
#
loop_
_entity.id
_entity.type
_entity.pdbx_description
1 polymer ?
#
loop_
_entity_poly.entity_id
_entity_poly.type
_entity_poly.pdbx_seq_one_letter_code
_entity_poly.pdbx_strand_id
1 'polypeptide(L)'
;MIKVLITGAGSYVGESVRKYILSTSSDFEIDAVDTMGDNWKKADYSKYDVVYHVAGIAHVNADPKMEPLYYKVNRDLTIAVAEHAKAAGVKQFIFMSSQIVFHESQSLKSEVLTKDTKENPNGFYGDSKLQAEIGLHKLEDENFKVCILRPCMIYGPNAKGNFPRLAKLATKVPFFPCWHNKRSMLYIDNLAEFVKQAMLRGLSGTFYPQNKEQADTVEIIRFFAKQAGHKVWISRIFNPFVWLGSFVLQPINKMFATYYYDPSMSKMDFDYQLVSFEESLKRVAEGMKEG
;
A
#
# COMPACT_ATOMS: atom_id res chain seq x y z
N MET A 1 1.61 -25.89 10.00
CA MET A 1 0.69 -25.10 9.16
C MET A 1 0.25 -23.88 9.95
N ILE A 2 0.47 -22.68 9.44
CA ILE A 2 0.12 -21.40 10.10
C ILE A 2 -1.32 -21.07 9.74
N LYS A 3 -2.16 -20.85 10.74
CA LYS A 3 -3.55 -20.48 10.55
C LYS A 3 -3.71 -18.97 10.60
N VAL A 4 -4.26 -18.38 9.52
CA VAL A 4 -4.34 -16.94 9.33
C VAL A 4 -5.79 -16.50 9.16
N LEU A 5 -6.18 -15.47 9.88
CA LEU A 5 -7.46 -14.77 9.65
C LEU A 5 -7.19 -13.42 8.98
N ILE A 6 -7.69 -13.24 7.78
CA ILE A 6 -7.71 -11.93 7.11
C ILE A 6 -8.98 -11.19 7.54
N THR A 7 -8.82 -10.02 8.15
CA THR A 7 -9.92 -9.14 8.50
C THR A 7 -10.05 -8.01 7.48
N GLY A 8 -11.20 -7.93 6.82
CA GLY A 8 -11.46 -7.09 5.65
C GLY A 8 -11.61 -7.94 4.37
N ALA A 9 -12.47 -8.98 4.44
CA ALA A 9 -12.79 -9.85 3.32
C ALA A 9 -13.24 -9.05 2.10
N GLY A 10 -12.89 -9.54 0.89
CA GLY A 10 -13.20 -8.87 -0.38
C GLY A 10 -12.32 -7.65 -0.71
N SER A 11 -11.36 -7.29 0.13
CA SER A 11 -10.41 -6.24 -0.20
C SER A 11 -9.40 -6.72 -1.26
N TYR A 12 -9.04 -5.84 -2.19
CA TYR A 12 -8.06 -6.15 -3.23
C TYR A 12 -6.74 -6.70 -2.66
N VAL A 13 -6.21 -6.05 -1.64
CA VAL A 13 -4.94 -6.44 -1.02
C VAL A 13 -5.08 -7.79 -0.30
N GLY A 14 -6.14 -7.97 0.51
CA GLY A 14 -6.36 -9.20 1.26
C GLY A 14 -6.52 -10.42 0.35
N GLU A 15 -7.36 -10.30 -0.69
CA GLU A 15 -7.59 -11.38 -1.64
C GLU A 15 -6.35 -11.70 -2.50
N SER A 16 -5.60 -10.67 -2.92
CA SER A 16 -4.37 -10.89 -3.67
C SER A 16 -3.30 -11.58 -2.83
N VAL A 17 -3.11 -11.16 -1.59
CA VAL A 17 -2.17 -11.79 -0.66
C VAL A 17 -2.58 -13.23 -0.36
N ARG A 18 -3.87 -13.47 -0.09
CA ARG A 18 -4.41 -14.82 0.14
C ARG A 18 -4.13 -15.73 -1.05
N LYS A 19 -4.49 -15.29 -2.27
CA LYS A 19 -4.28 -16.05 -3.50
C LYS A 19 -2.80 -16.37 -3.72
N TYR A 20 -1.93 -15.39 -3.55
CA TYR A 20 -0.49 -15.56 -3.71
C TYR A 20 0.08 -16.58 -2.72
N ILE A 21 -0.22 -16.44 -1.43
CA ILE A 21 0.31 -17.33 -0.39
C ILE A 21 -0.15 -18.78 -0.64
N LEU A 22 -1.44 -19.00 -0.89
CA LEU A 22 -1.99 -20.34 -1.15
C LEU A 22 -1.47 -20.96 -2.45
N SER A 23 -1.04 -20.16 -3.43
CA SER A 23 -0.43 -20.67 -4.67
C SER A 23 1.07 -20.96 -4.55
N THR A 24 1.75 -20.41 -3.55
CA THR A 24 3.22 -20.50 -3.40
C THR A 24 3.68 -21.28 -2.18
N SER A 25 2.77 -21.67 -1.28
CA SER A 25 3.11 -22.43 -0.07
C SER A 25 1.93 -23.26 0.43
N SER A 26 2.22 -24.48 0.87
CA SER A 26 1.27 -25.37 1.56
C SER A 26 1.26 -25.20 3.08
N ASP A 27 2.07 -24.28 3.62
CA ASP A 27 2.26 -24.11 5.06
C ASP A 27 1.17 -23.25 5.72
N PHE A 28 0.18 -22.79 4.94
CA PHE A 28 -0.82 -21.85 5.39
C PHE A 28 -2.26 -22.37 5.19
N GLU A 29 -3.09 -22.07 6.18
CA GLU A 29 -4.55 -22.13 6.11
C GLU A 29 -5.08 -20.71 6.30
N ILE A 30 -5.84 -20.16 5.34
CA ILE A 30 -6.21 -18.74 5.34
C ILE A 30 -7.72 -18.58 5.18
N ASP A 31 -8.35 -18.09 6.23
CA ASP A 31 -9.73 -17.65 6.23
C ASP A 31 -9.84 -16.13 6.14
N ALA A 32 -11.02 -15.63 5.79
CA ALA A 32 -11.29 -14.21 5.75
C ALA A 32 -12.64 -13.88 6.38
N VAL A 33 -12.70 -12.76 7.11
CA VAL A 33 -13.93 -12.26 7.72
C VAL A 33 -14.17 -10.81 7.32
N ASP A 34 -15.43 -10.49 7.01
CA ASP A 34 -15.84 -9.11 6.79
C ASP A 34 -15.92 -8.36 8.12
N THR A 35 -15.45 -7.12 8.10
CA THR A 35 -15.47 -6.22 9.26
C THR A 35 -16.60 -5.20 9.20
N MET A 36 -17.42 -5.21 8.16
CA MET A 36 -18.68 -4.47 8.13
C MET A 36 -19.71 -5.18 9.02
N GLY A 37 -20.29 -4.46 9.96
CA GLY A 37 -21.17 -5.05 10.98
C GLY A 37 -20.41 -5.80 12.07
N ASP A 38 -21.07 -6.79 12.71
CA ASP A 38 -20.56 -7.44 13.92
C ASP A 38 -20.06 -8.89 13.68
N ASN A 39 -19.99 -9.35 12.45
CA ASN A 39 -19.59 -10.74 12.14
C ASN A 39 -18.17 -11.05 12.60
N TRP A 40 -17.26 -10.08 12.52
CA TRP A 40 -15.90 -10.25 12.99
C TRP A 40 -15.81 -10.48 14.52
N LYS A 41 -16.74 -9.93 15.31
CA LYS A 41 -16.81 -10.17 16.77
C LYS A 41 -17.29 -11.57 17.13
N LYS A 42 -18.06 -12.21 16.23
CA LYS A 42 -18.62 -13.55 16.43
C LYS A 42 -17.68 -14.66 15.92
N ALA A 43 -16.69 -14.31 15.12
CA ALA A 43 -15.71 -15.25 14.62
C ALA A 43 -14.84 -15.77 15.77
N ASP A 44 -14.53 -17.05 15.75
CA ASP A 44 -13.63 -17.69 16.71
C ASP A 44 -12.18 -17.47 16.31
N TYR A 45 -11.53 -16.50 16.97
CA TYR A 45 -10.13 -16.17 16.72
C TYR A 45 -9.15 -17.14 17.38
N SER A 46 -9.59 -17.95 18.35
CA SER A 46 -8.69 -18.83 19.12
C SER A 46 -8.02 -19.92 18.27
N LYS A 47 -8.53 -20.19 17.10
CA LYS A 47 -7.99 -21.17 16.14
C LYS A 47 -6.91 -20.61 15.20
N TYR A 48 -6.63 -19.29 15.25
CA TYR A 48 -5.65 -18.65 14.36
C TYR A 48 -4.36 -18.25 15.11
N ASP A 49 -3.25 -18.41 14.40
CA ASP A 49 -1.93 -17.97 14.87
C ASP A 49 -1.69 -16.50 14.56
N VAL A 50 -2.22 -16.03 13.42
CA VAL A 50 -1.99 -14.69 12.85
C VAL A 50 -3.31 -14.05 12.45
N VAL A 51 -3.47 -12.76 12.76
CA VAL A 51 -4.48 -11.90 12.14
C VAL A 51 -3.78 -10.93 11.19
N TYR A 52 -4.21 -10.94 9.91
CA TYR A 52 -3.80 -9.96 8.92
C TYR A 52 -4.91 -8.96 8.69
N HIS A 53 -4.77 -7.76 9.26
CA HIS A 53 -5.77 -6.70 9.23
C HIS A 53 -5.57 -5.77 8.04
N VAL A 54 -6.43 -5.88 7.04
CA VAL A 54 -6.43 -5.07 5.81
C VAL A 54 -7.66 -4.19 5.67
N ALA A 55 -8.61 -4.30 6.61
CA ALA A 55 -9.78 -3.43 6.62
C ALA A 55 -9.36 -1.97 6.79
N GLY A 56 -10.00 -1.10 6.04
CA GLY A 56 -9.74 0.32 6.14
C GLY A 56 -10.31 1.10 4.96
N ILE A 57 -10.45 2.40 5.16
CA ILE A 57 -10.83 3.35 4.11
C ILE A 57 -9.57 4.07 3.64
N ALA A 58 -9.32 4.05 2.34
CA ALA A 58 -8.07 4.52 1.72
C ALA A 58 -8.33 5.49 0.57
N HIS A 59 -8.85 6.68 0.85
CA HIS A 59 -9.00 7.75 -0.14
C HIS A 59 -8.46 9.07 0.41
N VAL A 60 -7.47 9.64 -0.24
CA VAL A 60 -6.77 10.83 0.25
C VAL A 60 -7.58 12.12 0.06
N ASN A 61 -8.49 12.16 -0.92
CA ASN A 61 -9.35 13.31 -1.23
C ASN A 61 -10.81 13.05 -0.78
N ALA A 62 -10.99 12.53 0.41
CA ALA A 62 -12.32 12.29 0.94
C ALA A 62 -13.00 13.59 1.37
N ASP A 63 -14.33 13.62 1.26
CA ASP A 63 -15.14 14.71 1.82
C ASP A 63 -14.81 14.88 3.31
N PRO A 64 -14.55 16.11 3.81
CA PRO A 64 -14.33 16.37 5.23
C PRO A 64 -15.40 15.79 6.15
N LYS A 65 -16.63 15.66 5.68
CA LYS A 65 -17.73 15.02 6.43
C LYS A 65 -17.48 13.55 6.73
N MET A 66 -16.57 12.90 6.01
CA MET A 66 -16.21 11.50 6.23
C MET A 66 -15.15 11.32 7.33
N GLU A 67 -14.57 12.40 7.86
CA GLU A 67 -13.52 12.33 8.88
C GLU A 67 -13.89 11.42 10.08
N PRO A 68 -15.07 11.53 10.71
CA PRO A 68 -15.43 10.63 11.81
C PRO A 68 -15.46 9.15 11.41
N LEU A 69 -15.85 8.86 10.15
CA LEU A 69 -15.87 7.50 9.63
C LEU A 69 -14.44 6.94 9.47
N TYR A 70 -13.47 7.77 9.07
CA TYR A 70 -12.06 7.35 8.99
C TYR A 70 -11.50 6.98 10.35
N TYR A 71 -11.73 7.76 11.38
CA TYR A 71 -11.30 7.40 12.75
C TYR A 71 -12.01 6.14 13.24
N LYS A 72 -13.32 6.03 13.02
CA LYS A 72 -14.10 4.85 13.40
C LYS A 72 -13.58 3.56 12.73
N VAL A 73 -13.23 3.62 11.43
CA VAL A 73 -12.82 2.42 10.68
C VAL A 73 -11.32 2.19 10.75
N ASN A 74 -10.48 3.21 10.52
CA ASN A 74 -9.04 2.99 10.45
C ASN A 74 -8.38 2.92 11.83
N ARG A 75 -8.93 3.57 12.85
CA ARG A 75 -8.40 3.58 14.21
C ARG A 75 -9.18 2.64 15.14
N ASP A 76 -10.44 2.98 15.39
CA ASP A 76 -11.20 2.32 16.46
C ASP A 76 -11.47 0.85 16.15
N LEU A 77 -11.90 0.54 14.93
CA LEU A 77 -12.09 -0.84 14.50
C LEU A 77 -10.77 -1.63 14.50
N THR A 78 -9.67 -1.03 14.02
CA THR A 78 -8.35 -1.69 14.01
C THR A 78 -7.92 -2.08 15.43
N ILE A 79 -8.03 -1.15 16.38
CA ILE A 79 -7.67 -1.41 17.79
C ILE A 79 -8.60 -2.48 18.37
N ALA A 80 -9.92 -2.37 18.16
CA ALA A 80 -10.89 -3.35 18.69
C ALA A 80 -10.67 -4.76 18.14
N VAL A 81 -10.32 -4.88 16.83
CA VAL A 81 -9.98 -6.19 16.22
C VAL A 81 -8.69 -6.74 16.84
N ALA A 82 -7.69 -5.91 17.09
CA ALA A 82 -6.44 -6.34 17.71
C ALA A 82 -6.63 -6.77 19.17
N GLU A 83 -7.43 -6.04 19.94
CA GLU A 83 -7.81 -6.41 21.31
C GLU A 83 -8.54 -7.76 21.33
N HIS A 84 -9.49 -7.96 20.41
CA HIS A 84 -10.21 -9.23 20.28
C HIS A 84 -9.28 -10.39 19.90
N ALA A 85 -8.35 -10.18 18.96
CA ALA A 85 -7.34 -11.14 18.57
C ALA A 85 -6.41 -11.52 19.75
N LYS A 86 -5.92 -10.53 20.48
CA LYS A 86 -5.08 -10.71 21.66
C LYS A 86 -5.80 -11.51 22.76
N ALA A 87 -7.03 -11.15 23.07
CA ALA A 87 -7.85 -11.83 24.07
C ALA A 87 -8.11 -13.31 23.71
N ALA A 88 -8.19 -13.62 22.40
CA ALA A 88 -8.35 -14.98 21.89
C ALA A 88 -7.03 -15.80 21.82
N GLY A 89 -5.89 -15.20 22.14
CA GLY A 89 -4.59 -15.90 22.15
C GLY A 89 -3.86 -15.92 20.81
N VAL A 90 -4.27 -15.10 19.84
CA VAL A 90 -3.53 -14.87 18.58
C VAL A 90 -2.12 -14.36 18.91
N LYS A 91 -1.10 -14.87 18.21
CA LYS A 91 0.31 -14.55 18.51
C LYS A 91 0.86 -13.37 17.73
N GLN A 92 0.32 -13.10 16.54
CA GLN A 92 0.80 -12.02 15.67
C GLN A 92 -0.38 -11.25 15.04
N PHE A 93 -0.29 -9.94 15.07
CA PHE A 93 -1.20 -9.04 14.40
C PHE A 93 -0.44 -8.22 13.34
N ILE A 94 -0.76 -8.41 12.07
CA ILE A 94 -0.15 -7.67 10.96
C ILE A 94 -1.12 -6.60 10.50
N PHE A 95 -0.72 -5.34 10.59
CA PHE A 95 -1.54 -4.19 10.25
C PHE A 95 -1.10 -3.52 8.96
N MET A 96 -2.04 -3.36 8.02
CA MET A 96 -1.83 -2.57 6.81
C MET A 96 -2.02 -1.08 7.11
N SER A 97 -0.93 -0.43 7.47
CA SER A 97 -0.82 1.02 7.52
C SER A 97 -0.52 1.61 6.13
N SER A 98 0.19 2.70 6.03
CA SER A 98 0.51 3.36 4.75
C SER A 98 1.64 4.37 4.92
N GLN A 99 2.38 4.65 3.84
CA GLN A 99 3.31 5.78 3.73
C GLN A 99 2.68 7.14 4.07
N ILE A 100 1.36 7.25 3.96
CA ILE A 100 0.60 8.49 4.21
C ILE A 100 0.73 9.01 5.65
N VAL A 101 1.17 8.17 6.60
CA VAL A 101 1.44 8.58 7.99
C VAL A 101 2.56 9.62 8.09
N PHE A 102 3.43 9.70 7.10
CA PHE A 102 4.42 10.78 7.02
C PHE A 102 3.77 12.05 6.50
N HIS A 103 3.29 12.06 5.30
CA HIS A 103 2.43 13.06 4.66
C HIS A 103 2.25 12.72 3.17
N GLU A 104 1.47 13.52 2.48
CA GLU A 104 1.38 13.53 1.03
C GLU A 104 2.23 14.67 0.47
N SER A 105 3.00 14.42 -0.59
CA SER A 105 3.77 15.49 -1.22
C SER A 105 2.87 16.63 -1.70
N GLN A 106 3.14 17.84 -1.27
CA GLN A 106 2.39 19.05 -1.59
C GLN A 106 3.12 19.97 -2.58
N SER A 107 4.30 19.61 -3.01
CA SER A 107 5.11 20.40 -3.93
C SER A 107 5.98 19.51 -4.82
N LEU A 108 6.58 20.11 -5.87
CA LEU A 108 7.53 19.40 -6.74
C LEU A 108 8.91 19.21 -6.11
N LYS A 109 9.12 19.66 -4.86
CA LYS A 109 10.39 19.46 -4.17
C LYS A 109 10.65 17.96 -4.01
N SER A 110 11.91 17.59 -4.21
CA SER A 110 12.36 16.22 -3.97
C SER A 110 12.42 15.94 -2.47
N GLU A 111 11.83 14.85 -2.06
CA GLU A 111 11.85 14.41 -0.69
C GLU A 111 12.13 12.91 -0.59
N VAL A 112 13.06 12.58 0.29
CA VAL A 112 13.45 11.20 0.60
C VAL A 112 13.06 10.93 2.05
N LEU A 113 12.19 9.94 2.24
CA LEU A 113 11.84 9.46 3.57
C LEU A 113 12.92 8.52 4.08
N THR A 114 13.41 8.80 5.27
CA THR A 114 14.42 8.01 5.98
C THR A 114 13.87 7.49 7.30
N LYS A 115 14.63 6.67 8.01
CA LYS A 115 14.26 6.20 9.36
C LYS A 115 14.14 7.34 10.37
N ASP A 116 14.79 8.47 10.11
CA ASP A 116 14.76 9.66 10.97
C ASP A 116 13.62 10.62 10.62
N THR A 117 12.90 10.36 9.52
CA THR A 117 11.75 11.18 9.13
C THR A 117 10.62 10.93 10.13
N LYS A 118 10.15 12.01 10.77
CA LYS A 118 9.03 11.95 11.72
C LYS A 118 7.71 11.84 10.99
N GLU A 119 6.78 11.09 11.55
CA GLU A 119 5.39 11.06 11.11
C GLU A 119 4.76 12.44 11.28
N ASN A 120 4.12 12.92 10.22
CA ASN A 120 3.42 14.20 10.21
C ASN A 120 2.30 14.17 9.17
N PRO A 121 1.25 13.38 9.39
CA PRO A 121 0.15 13.24 8.43
C PRO A 121 -0.57 14.58 8.22
N ASN A 122 -0.81 14.94 6.98
CA ASN A 122 -1.47 16.18 6.60
C ASN A 122 -2.96 16.00 6.26
N GLY A 123 -3.61 14.97 6.80
CA GLY A 123 -5.04 14.70 6.62
C GLY A 123 -5.53 13.54 7.46
N PHE A 124 -6.84 13.49 7.69
CA PHE A 124 -7.47 12.52 8.59
C PHE A 124 -7.25 11.05 8.17
N TYR A 125 -6.98 10.77 6.91
CA TYR A 125 -6.61 9.42 6.49
C TYR A 125 -5.26 8.99 7.09
N GLY A 126 -4.22 9.80 6.92
CA GLY A 126 -2.91 9.50 7.48
C GLY A 126 -2.93 9.51 9.01
N ASP A 127 -3.60 10.50 9.59
CA ASP A 127 -3.70 10.64 11.04
C ASP A 127 -4.47 9.46 11.67
N SER A 128 -5.60 9.03 11.09
CA SER A 128 -6.33 7.86 11.59
C SER A 128 -5.51 6.56 11.55
N LYS A 129 -4.66 6.39 10.53
CA LYS A 129 -3.72 5.27 10.44
C LYS A 129 -2.64 5.36 11.52
N LEU A 130 -2.04 6.54 11.71
CA LEU A 130 -1.01 6.77 12.73
C LEU A 130 -1.56 6.54 14.14
N GLN A 131 -2.77 7.03 14.43
CA GLN A 131 -3.41 6.79 15.72
C GLN A 131 -3.72 5.29 15.96
N ALA A 132 -4.06 4.54 14.90
CA ALA A 132 -4.19 3.08 15.00
C ALA A 132 -2.85 2.42 15.37
N GLU A 133 -1.75 2.80 14.72
CA GLU A 133 -0.41 2.29 15.05
C GLU A 133 -0.05 2.54 16.52
N ILE A 134 -0.29 3.77 17.01
CA ILE A 134 -0.06 4.13 18.42
C ILE A 134 -0.90 3.27 19.37
N GLY A 135 -2.15 2.98 19.00
CA GLY A 135 -3.03 2.09 19.75
C GLY A 135 -2.52 0.64 19.76
N LEU A 136 -2.08 0.14 18.61
CA LEU A 136 -1.55 -1.21 18.45
C LEU A 136 -0.25 -1.44 19.25
N HIS A 137 0.66 -0.47 19.27
CA HIS A 137 1.89 -0.57 20.07
C HIS A 137 1.63 -0.73 21.58
N LYS A 138 0.51 -0.20 22.09
CA LYS A 138 0.12 -0.38 23.50
C LYS A 138 -0.37 -1.81 23.80
N LEU A 139 -0.75 -2.55 22.78
CA LEU A 139 -1.22 -3.93 22.90
C LEU A 139 -0.07 -4.95 22.80
N GLU A 140 1.07 -4.55 22.28
CA GLU A 140 2.22 -5.43 22.07
C GLU A 140 2.80 -5.92 23.41
N ASP A 141 3.08 -7.21 23.49
CA ASP A 141 3.78 -7.84 24.60
C ASP A 141 4.50 -9.12 24.14
N GLU A 142 5.04 -9.89 25.10
CA GLU A 142 5.80 -11.13 24.82
C GLU A 142 4.97 -12.18 24.06
N ASN A 143 3.65 -12.20 24.22
CA ASN A 143 2.72 -13.16 23.65
C ASN A 143 1.94 -12.62 22.44
N PHE A 144 1.96 -11.32 22.20
CA PHE A 144 1.24 -10.67 21.12
C PHE A 144 2.13 -9.69 20.36
N LYS A 145 2.65 -10.15 19.24
CA LYS A 145 3.52 -9.35 18.34
C LYS A 145 2.71 -8.48 17.41
N VAL A 146 3.11 -7.23 17.26
CA VAL A 146 2.51 -6.28 16.32
C VAL A 146 3.47 -6.00 15.18
N CYS A 147 3.04 -6.30 13.95
CA CYS A 147 3.77 -6.01 12.72
C CYS A 147 3.04 -4.94 11.91
N ILE A 148 3.60 -3.75 11.84
CA ILE A 148 3.03 -2.61 11.12
C ILE A 148 3.69 -2.50 9.75
N LEU A 149 2.90 -2.54 8.69
CA LEU A 149 3.38 -2.34 7.33
C LEU A 149 2.96 -0.95 6.85
N ARG A 150 3.93 -0.12 6.50
CA ARG A 150 3.73 1.20 5.88
C ARG A 150 4.06 1.14 4.38
N PRO A 151 3.29 0.42 3.55
CA PRO A 151 3.58 0.35 2.14
C PRO A 151 3.44 1.71 1.48
N CYS A 152 4.23 1.93 0.44
CA CYS A 152 4.02 2.99 -0.53
C CYS A 152 2.83 2.66 -1.46
N MET A 153 2.71 3.31 -2.62
CA MET A 153 1.61 3.04 -3.56
C MET A 153 1.63 1.58 -4.02
N ILE A 154 0.64 0.81 -3.58
CA ILE A 154 0.42 -0.56 -4.03
C ILE A 154 -0.22 -0.54 -5.42
N TYR A 155 0.28 -1.38 -6.33
CA TYR A 155 -0.26 -1.54 -7.67
C TYR A 155 -0.16 -3.00 -8.15
N GLY A 156 -0.94 -3.33 -9.16
CA GLY A 156 -0.99 -4.67 -9.75
C GLY A 156 -2.17 -4.79 -10.71
N PRO A 157 -2.36 -5.97 -11.33
CA PRO A 157 -3.55 -6.25 -12.13
C PRO A 157 -4.83 -6.03 -11.32
N ASN A 158 -5.83 -5.42 -11.93
CA ASN A 158 -7.14 -5.13 -11.30
C ASN A 158 -7.10 -4.22 -10.06
N ALA A 159 -5.96 -3.60 -9.74
CA ALA A 159 -5.87 -2.62 -8.66
C ALA A 159 -6.78 -1.42 -8.94
N LYS A 160 -7.31 -0.83 -7.86
CA LYS A 160 -8.06 0.44 -7.92
C LYS A 160 -7.11 1.61 -7.56
N GLY A 161 -7.48 2.83 -7.95
CA GLY A 161 -6.75 4.03 -7.52
C GLY A 161 -5.94 4.71 -8.62
N ASN A 162 -4.81 5.33 -8.25
CA ASN A 162 -4.09 6.27 -9.12
C ASN A 162 -3.25 5.59 -10.20
N PHE A 163 -2.70 4.40 -9.93
CA PHE A 163 -1.86 3.72 -10.90
C PHE A 163 -2.63 3.29 -12.17
N PRO A 164 -3.78 2.61 -12.09
CA PRO A 164 -4.58 2.31 -13.29
C PRO A 164 -5.03 3.55 -14.04
N ARG A 165 -5.31 4.66 -13.33
CA ARG A 165 -5.66 5.94 -13.98
C ARG A 165 -4.47 6.48 -14.78
N LEU A 166 -3.26 6.41 -14.23
CA LEU A 166 -2.03 6.82 -14.92
C LEU A 166 -1.76 5.93 -16.15
N ALA A 167 -1.87 4.61 -16.00
CA ALA A 167 -1.73 3.66 -17.09
C ALA A 167 -2.74 3.92 -18.22
N LYS A 168 -4.01 4.14 -17.86
CA LYS A 168 -5.06 4.48 -18.84
C LYS A 168 -4.86 5.87 -19.48
N LEU A 169 -4.32 6.83 -18.74
CA LEU A 169 -3.96 8.14 -19.30
C LEU A 169 -2.90 7.97 -20.40
N ALA A 170 -1.88 7.15 -20.15
CA ALA A 170 -0.79 6.89 -21.08
C ALA A 170 -1.28 6.39 -22.47
N THR A 171 -2.38 5.63 -22.51
CA THR A 171 -2.93 5.11 -23.78
C THR A 171 -3.71 6.15 -24.59
N LYS A 172 -3.90 7.37 -24.08
CA LYS A 172 -4.77 8.38 -24.70
C LYS A 172 -4.08 9.70 -24.99
N VAL A 173 -3.07 10.08 -24.19
CA VAL A 173 -2.46 11.42 -24.32
C VAL A 173 -1.50 11.49 -25.50
N PRO A 174 -1.64 12.49 -26.40
CA PRO A 174 -0.73 12.65 -27.54
C PRO A 174 0.61 13.27 -27.15
N PHE A 175 0.68 13.96 -26.01
CA PHE A 175 1.91 14.58 -25.50
C PHE A 175 1.96 14.48 -23.97
N PHE A 176 3.19 14.49 -23.43
CA PHE A 176 3.42 14.45 -22.00
C PHE A 176 4.69 15.24 -21.60
N PRO A 177 4.73 15.88 -20.44
CA PRO A 177 5.92 16.58 -19.95
C PRO A 177 7.08 15.61 -19.72
N CYS A 178 8.30 16.01 -20.11
CA CYS A 178 9.52 15.28 -19.78
C CYS A 178 10.02 15.73 -18.39
N TRP A 179 9.25 15.37 -17.37
CA TRP A 179 9.54 15.67 -15.97
C TRP A 179 9.81 14.38 -15.21
N HIS A 180 11.10 14.05 -15.09
CA HIS A 180 11.55 12.86 -14.38
C HIS A 180 11.42 13.03 -12.88
N ASN A 181 10.94 11.99 -12.22
CA ASN A 181 10.78 11.93 -10.77
C ASN A 181 11.14 10.52 -10.25
N LYS A 182 11.23 10.41 -8.92
CA LYS A 182 11.43 9.12 -8.26
C LYS A 182 10.32 8.88 -7.26
N ARG A 183 9.70 7.72 -7.34
CA ARG A 183 8.60 7.34 -6.44
C ARG A 183 8.76 5.91 -5.97
N SER A 184 8.57 5.69 -4.68
CA SER A 184 8.38 4.33 -4.18
C SER A 184 7.04 3.79 -4.63
N MET A 185 7.07 2.59 -5.17
CA MET A 185 5.89 1.80 -5.50
C MET A 185 6.09 0.37 -5.01
N LEU A 186 5.00 -0.35 -4.79
CA LEU A 186 5.05 -1.74 -4.36
C LEU A 186 4.10 -2.60 -5.20
N TYR A 187 4.67 -3.54 -5.94
CA TYR A 187 3.89 -4.50 -6.70
C TYR A 187 3.19 -5.48 -5.76
N ILE A 188 1.96 -5.85 -6.08
CA ILE A 188 1.10 -6.63 -5.19
C ILE A 188 1.69 -7.99 -4.80
N ASP A 189 2.40 -8.69 -5.72
CA ASP A 189 3.02 -9.98 -5.41
C ASP A 189 4.25 -9.81 -4.52
N ASN A 190 5.02 -8.70 -4.67
CA ASN A 190 6.12 -8.37 -3.77
C ASN A 190 5.62 -8.06 -2.36
N LEU A 191 4.48 -7.36 -2.24
CA LEU A 191 3.81 -7.19 -0.95
C LEU A 191 3.36 -8.53 -0.37
N ALA A 192 2.76 -9.40 -1.20
CA ALA A 192 2.27 -10.70 -0.75
C ALA A 192 3.41 -11.60 -0.25
N GLU A 193 4.56 -11.59 -0.93
CA GLU A 193 5.75 -12.29 -0.46
C GLU A 193 6.26 -11.70 0.86
N PHE A 194 6.28 -10.35 0.98
CA PHE A 194 6.66 -9.72 2.25
C PHE A 194 5.76 -10.17 3.40
N VAL A 195 4.45 -10.16 3.20
CA VAL A 195 3.46 -10.58 4.21
C VAL A 195 3.64 -12.06 4.58
N LYS A 196 3.88 -12.94 3.58
CA LYS A 196 4.18 -14.35 3.82
C LYS A 196 5.42 -14.52 4.69
N GLN A 197 6.50 -13.82 4.38
CA GLN A 197 7.73 -13.87 5.18
C GLN A 197 7.54 -13.28 6.58
N ALA A 198 6.73 -12.23 6.72
CA ALA A 198 6.39 -11.65 8.02
C ALA A 198 5.67 -12.65 8.93
N MET A 199 4.75 -13.44 8.35
CA MET A 199 4.05 -14.51 9.07
C MET A 199 5.00 -15.66 9.44
N LEU A 200 5.79 -16.17 8.49
CA LEU A 200 6.72 -17.27 8.70
C LEU A 200 7.77 -16.97 9.78
N ARG A 201 8.23 -15.72 9.86
CA ARG A 201 9.29 -15.28 10.78
C ARG A 201 8.75 -14.67 12.07
N GLY A 202 7.44 -14.48 12.18
CA GLY A 202 6.81 -13.82 13.31
C GLY A 202 7.38 -12.41 13.53
N LEU A 203 7.46 -11.59 12.46
CA LEU A 203 8.03 -10.25 12.54
C LEU A 203 7.22 -9.36 13.48
N SER A 204 7.90 -8.48 14.22
CA SER A 204 7.35 -7.42 15.04
C SER A 204 8.05 -6.10 14.75
N GLY A 205 7.34 -4.98 14.88
CA GLY A 205 7.84 -3.64 14.60
C GLY A 205 7.26 -3.04 13.32
N THR A 206 7.86 -1.93 12.85
CA THR A 206 7.38 -1.16 11.69
C THR A 206 8.27 -1.36 10.48
N PHE A 207 7.66 -1.68 9.33
CA PHE A 207 8.34 -2.01 8.08
C PHE A 207 7.83 -1.15 6.92
N TYR A 208 8.70 -0.93 5.94
CA TYR A 208 8.49 0.00 4.81
C TYR A 208 8.68 -0.74 3.46
N PRO A 209 7.82 -1.72 3.13
CA PRO A 209 7.99 -2.49 1.92
C PRO A 209 7.81 -1.61 0.66
N GLN A 210 8.74 -1.77 -0.29
CA GLN A 210 8.72 -1.14 -1.61
C GLN A 210 9.39 -2.05 -2.63
N ASN A 211 9.20 -1.78 -3.93
CA ASN A 211 9.99 -2.42 -4.98
C ASN A 211 11.47 -2.03 -4.85
N LYS A 212 12.34 -2.84 -5.47
CA LYS A 212 13.76 -2.55 -5.54
C LYS A 212 14.05 -1.27 -6.32
N GLU A 213 13.34 -1.09 -7.44
CA GLU A 213 13.46 0.07 -8.31
C GLU A 213 12.46 1.16 -7.94
N GLN A 214 12.90 2.40 -8.04
CA GLN A 214 12.01 3.56 -7.93
C GLN A 214 11.36 3.82 -9.28
N ALA A 215 10.08 4.09 -9.26
CA ALA A 215 9.30 4.38 -10.45
C ALA A 215 9.50 5.82 -10.93
N ASP A 216 9.60 6.01 -12.24
CA ASP A 216 9.54 7.29 -12.93
C ASP A 216 8.23 7.41 -13.71
N THR A 217 7.50 8.49 -13.50
CA THR A 217 6.21 8.71 -14.16
C THR A 217 6.34 8.75 -15.67
N VAL A 218 7.43 9.33 -16.21
CA VAL A 218 7.69 9.38 -17.65
C VAL A 218 7.89 7.98 -18.23
N GLU A 219 8.59 7.11 -17.52
CA GLU A 219 8.83 5.73 -17.94
C GLU A 219 7.54 4.90 -17.94
N ILE A 220 6.69 5.07 -16.93
CA ILE A 220 5.36 4.45 -16.89
C ILE A 220 4.53 4.87 -18.10
N ILE A 221 4.49 6.17 -18.41
CA ILE A 221 3.75 6.69 -19.57
C ILE A 221 4.28 6.10 -20.88
N ARG A 222 5.61 6.06 -21.06
CA ARG A 222 6.22 5.45 -22.26
C ARG A 222 5.87 3.98 -22.40
N PHE A 223 5.94 3.23 -21.31
CA PHE A 223 5.66 1.81 -21.29
C PHE A 223 4.20 1.53 -21.74
N PHE A 224 3.21 2.12 -21.06
CA PHE A 224 1.81 1.85 -21.39
C PHE A 224 1.38 2.42 -22.76
N ALA A 225 1.91 3.56 -23.18
CA ALA A 225 1.68 4.06 -24.54
C ALA A 225 2.20 3.07 -25.58
N LYS A 226 3.42 2.55 -25.41
CA LYS A 226 4.00 1.53 -26.29
C LYS A 226 3.17 0.24 -26.32
N GLN A 227 2.72 -0.26 -25.17
CA GLN A 227 1.87 -1.46 -25.09
C GLN A 227 0.53 -1.29 -25.80
N ALA A 228 0.00 -0.09 -25.81
CA ALA A 228 -1.25 0.26 -26.51
C ALA A 228 -1.04 0.58 -28.00
N GLY A 229 0.20 0.51 -28.53
CA GLY A 229 0.51 0.94 -29.91
C GLY A 229 0.35 2.45 -30.12
N HIS A 230 0.28 3.23 -29.05
CA HIS A 230 0.05 4.67 -29.05
C HIS A 230 1.37 5.44 -29.02
N LYS A 231 1.49 6.47 -29.86
CA LYS A 231 2.65 7.37 -29.86
C LYS A 231 2.39 8.56 -28.96
N VAL A 232 3.23 8.76 -27.96
CA VAL A 232 3.21 9.92 -27.07
C VAL A 232 4.46 10.77 -27.32
N TRP A 233 4.27 12.07 -27.52
CA TRP A 233 5.37 13.01 -27.65
C TRP A 233 5.76 13.53 -26.27
N ILE A 234 6.91 13.08 -25.75
CA ILE A 234 7.44 13.47 -24.46
C ILE A 234 8.47 14.57 -24.67
N SER A 235 8.22 15.79 -24.14
CA SER A 235 9.09 16.94 -24.35
C SER A 235 9.18 17.87 -23.15
N ARG A 236 10.37 18.45 -22.94
CA ARG A 236 10.60 19.48 -21.92
C ARG A 236 9.85 20.77 -22.15
N ILE A 237 9.37 21.03 -23.37
CA ILE A 237 8.56 22.21 -23.69
C ILE A 237 7.28 22.30 -22.85
N PHE A 238 6.80 21.17 -22.33
CA PHE A 238 5.63 21.11 -21.47
C PHE A 238 5.94 21.27 -19.97
N ASN A 239 7.23 21.29 -19.58
CA ASN A 239 7.62 21.36 -18.16
C ASN A 239 7.21 22.67 -17.48
N PRO A 240 7.20 23.85 -18.12
CA PRO A 240 6.68 25.08 -17.52
C PRO A 240 5.22 24.94 -17.05
N PHE A 241 4.39 24.17 -17.76
CA PHE A 241 2.99 23.93 -17.38
C PHE A 241 2.89 23.06 -16.11
N VAL A 242 3.83 22.09 -15.93
CA VAL A 242 3.92 21.31 -14.69
C VAL A 242 4.29 22.23 -13.53
N TRP A 243 5.30 23.09 -13.72
CA TRP A 243 5.74 24.03 -12.70
C TRP A 243 4.63 25.01 -12.30
N LEU A 244 3.99 25.67 -13.27
CA LEU A 244 2.86 26.58 -13.00
C LEU A 244 1.68 25.86 -12.36
N GLY A 245 1.31 24.70 -12.88
CA GLY A 245 0.19 23.90 -12.36
C GLY A 245 0.44 23.38 -10.94
N SER A 246 1.69 23.20 -10.53
CA SER A 246 2.03 22.71 -9.18
C SER A 246 1.61 23.67 -8.05
N PHE A 247 1.44 24.95 -8.35
CA PHE A 247 0.98 25.94 -7.37
C PHE A 247 -0.55 25.90 -7.14
N VAL A 248 -1.29 25.31 -8.07
CA VAL A 248 -2.76 25.39 -8.06
C VAL A 248 -3.40 24.00 -7.99
N LEU A 249 -2.76 22.98 -8.60
CA LEU A 249 -3.36 21.66 -8.83
C LEU A 249 -2.60 20.56 -8.05
N GLN A 250 -3.14 20.15 -6.93
CA GLN A 250 -2.61 19.05 -6.13
C GLN A 250 -2.31 17.75 -6.91
N PRO A 251 -3.14 17.33 -7.91
CA PRO A 251 -2.82 16.16 -8.71
C PRO A 251 -1.49 16.24 -9.45
N ILE A 252 -1.04 17.45 -9.82
CA ILE A 252 0.27 17.67 -10.46
C ILE A 252 1.40 17.34 -9.48
N ASN A 253 1.32 17.83 -8.25
CA ASN A 253 2.29 17.49 -7.21
C ASN A 253 2.33 16.00 -6.95
N LYS A 254 1.16 15.36 -6.83
CA LYS A 254 1.05 13.91 -6.64
C LYS A 254 1.66 13.10 -7.81
N MET A 255 1.60 13.61 -9.03
CA MET A 255 2.09 12.92 -10.22
C MET A 255 3.57 13.13 -10.46
N PHE A 256 4.08 14.34 -10.26
CA PHE A 256 5.42 14.75 -10.69
C PHE A 256 6.42 14.97 -9.55
N ALA A 257 6.00 14.98 -8.29
CA ALA A 257 6.93 15.09 -7.16
C ALA A 257 7.84 13.86 -7.07
N THR A 258 9.08 14.08 -6.69
CA THR A 258 9.98 13.04 -6.22
C THR A 258 9.70 12.80 -4.73
N TYR A 259 9.16 11.60 -4.42
CA TYR A 259 8.76 11.23 -3.06
C TYR A 259 8.91 9.72 -2.88
N TYR A 260 9.92 9.30 -2.15
CA TYR A 260 10.23 7.88 -2.01
C TYR A 260 10.90 7.55 -0.67
N TYR A 261 10.81 6.31 -0.26
CA TYR A 261 11.59 5.74 0.84
C TYR A 261 13.05 5.55 0.43
N ASP A 262 13.98 5.93 1.28
CA ASP A 262 15.37 5.52 1.13
C ASP A 262 15.42 3.97 1.01
N PRO A 263 16.17 3.42 0.04
CA PRO A 263 16.24 1.96 -0.16
C PRO A 263 16.68 1.18 1.10
N SER A 264 17.46 1.81 1.99
CA SER A 264 17.90 1.17 3.24
C SER A 264 16.74 0.86 4.20
N MET A 265 15.62 1.59 4.12
CA MET A 265 14.43 1.35 4.97
C MET A 265 13.74 0.00 4.66
N SER A 266 13.90 -0.48 3.43
CA SER A 266 13.21 -1.68 2.91
C SER A 266 14.12 -2.89 2.86
N LYS A 267 15.37 -2.75 3.32
CA LYS A 267 16.33 -3.84 3.32
C LYS A 267 15.98 -4.84 4.41
N MET A 268 15.77 -6.09 4.01
CA MET A 268 15.46 -7.21 4.89
C MET A 268 16.56 -8.28 4.77
N ASP A 269 16.57 -9.23 5.68
CA ASP A 269 17.42 -10.43 5.67
C ASP A 269 16.82 -11.55 4.78
N PHE A 270 15.71 -11.27 4.10
CA PHE A 270 15.04 -12.13 3.14
C PHE A 270 14.67 -11.35 1.89
N ASP A 271 14.57 -12.06 0.78
CA ASP A 271 14.12 -11.46 -0.47
C ASP A 271 12.58 -11.54 -0.59
N TYR A 272 11.95 -10.41 -0.85
CA TYR A 272 10.52 -10.29 -1.13
C TYR A 272 10.26 -9.55 -2.45
N GLN A 273 11.29 -8.96 -3.04
CA GLN A 273 11.22 -8.16 -4.25
C GLN A 273 11.45 -9.06 -5.48
N LEU A 274 10.64 -10.11 -5.60
CA LEU A 274 10.82 -11.18 -6.57
C LEU A 274 10.43 -10.80 -8.00
N VAL A 275 9.54 -9.81 -8.14
CA VAL A 275 9.06 -9.31 -9.42
C VAL A 275 9.68 -7.94 -9.67
N SER A 276 10.46 -7.80 -10.76
CA SER A 276 11.06 -6.53 -11.15
C SER A 276 9.99 -5.50 -11.56
N PHE A 277 10.35 -4.21 -11.57
CA PHE A 277 9.44 -3.16 -11.99
C PHE A 277 8.94 -3.37 -13.42
N GLU A 278 9.85 -3.68 -14.36
CA GLU A 278 9.48 -3.93 -15.76
C GLU A 278 8.50 -5.10 -15.90
N GLU A 279 8.78 -6.22 -15.25
CA GLU A 279 7.91 -7.39 -15.28
C GLU A 279 6.53 -7.09 -14.69
N SER A 280 6.49 -6.34 -13.59
CA SER A 280 5.23 -5.92 -12.96
C SER A 280 4.36 -5.06 -13.87
N LEU A 281 4.98 -4.16 -14.66
CA LEU A 281 4.27 -3.34 -15.65
C LEU A 281 3.67 -4.20 -16.77
N LYS A 282 4.39 -5.25 -17.23
CA LYS A 282 3.88 -6.20 -18.23
C LYS A 282 2.62 -6.92 -17.73
N ARG A 283 2.67 -7.46 -16.51
CA ARG A 283 1.53 -8.14 -15.89
C ARG A 283 0.32 -7.22 -15.70
N VAL A 284 0.55 -5.95 -15.33
CA VAL A 284 -0.55 -4.97 -15.26
C VAL A 284 -1.13 -4.71 -16.65
N ALA A 285 -0.30 -4.56 -17.68
CA ALA A 285 -0.78 -4.33 -19.05
C ALA A 285 -1.60 -5.51 -19.60
N GLU A 286 -1.22 -6.74 -19.26
CA GLU A 286 -1.98 -7.95 -19.59
C GLU A 286 -3.36 -7.93 -18.90
N GLY A 287 -3.42 -7.69 -17.60
CA GLY A 287 -4.66 -7.58 -16.86
C GLY A 287 -5.59 -6.45 -17.34
N MET A 288 -5.04 -5.38 -17.95
CA MET A 288 -5.84 -4.31 -18.56
C MET A 288 -6.50 -4.69 -19.89
N LYS A 289 -6.05 -5.77 -20.54
CA LYS A 289 -6.64 -6.27 -21.80
C LYS A 289 -7.79 -7.25 -21.55
N GLU A 290 -7.81 -7.87 -20.37
CA GLU A 290 -8.80 -8.89 -19.99
C GLU A 290 -10.05 -8.29 -19.31
N GLY A 291 -10.01 -7.03 -18.87
CA GLY A 291 -11.10 -6.31 -18.17
C GLY A 291 -11.59 -5.09 -18.96
#